data_e98b412ea555616a6bb118bcf3fc8b43
#
_entry.id   e98b412ea555616a6bb118bcf3fc8b43
#
_cell.length_a   1.000
_cell.length_b   1.000
_cell.length_c   1.000
_cell.angle_alpha   90.00
_cell.angle_beta   90.00
_cell.angle_gamma   90.00
#
_symmetry.space_group_name_H-M   'P 1'
#
loop_
_entity.id
_entity.type
_entity.pdbx_description
1 polymer ?
#
loop_
_entity_poly.entity_id
_entity_poly.type
_entity_poly.pdbx_seq_one_letter_code
_entity_poly.pdbx_strand_id
1 'polypeptide(L)'
;MKEKNIVEKLKKSALFAGINDNDIESCLKSGEAKIVPYDKDEIIFHEGDDPKNILVLIEGSISICSDFSNGKRSIAAVFSQTGELFGEVFSFLKNKKYEHYAQA
;
A
#
# COMPACT_ATOMS: atom_id res chain seq x y z
N MET A 1 -1.47 3.63 -17.19
CA MET A 1 -0.99 2.22 -17.10
C MET A 1 -2.07 1.29 -17.62
N LYS A 2 -1.71 0.37 -18.47
CA LYS A 2 -2.67 -0.59 -19.02
C LYS A 2 -3.04 -1.64 -17.96
N GLU A 3 -4.28 -2.08 -17.97
CA GLU A 3 -4.81 -3.06 -17.01
C GLU A 3 -3.96 -4.34 -16.97
N LYS A 4 -3.50 -4.82 -18.12
CA LYS A 4 -2.66 -6.01 -18.21
C LYS A 4 -1.35 -5.85 -17.40
N ASN A 5 -0.71 -4.69 -17.49
CA ASN A 5 0.50 -4.42 -16.73
C ASN A 5 0.24 -4.39 -15.22
N ILE A 6 -0.91 -3.90 -14.83
CA ILE A 6 -1.32 -3.85 -13.43
C ILE A 6 -1.52 -5.26 -12.88
N VAL A 7 -2.19 -6.12 -13.63
CA VAL A 7 -2.40 -7.53 -13.25
C VAL A 7 -1.05 -8.22 -13.04
N GLU A 8 -0.11 -8.03 -13.97
CA GLU A 8 1.22 -8.61 -13.84
C GLU A 8 1.97 -8.12 -12.61
N LYS A 9 1.83 -6.86 -12.28
CA LYS A 9 2.45 -6.28 -11.08
C LYS A 9 1.80 -6.80 -9.81
N LEU A 10 0.49 -6.95 -9.77
CA LEU A 10 -0.23 -7.49 -8.64
C LEU A 10 0.13 -8.96 -8.37
N LYS A 11 0.39 -9.73 -9.41
CA LYS A 11 0.79 -11.13 -9.27
C LYS A 11 2.10 -11.31 -8.50
N LYS A 12 2.91 -10.26 -8.42
CA LYS A 12 4.15 -10.28 -7.64
C LYS A 12 3.89 -10.16 -6.14
N SER A 13 2.69 -9.77 -5.75
CA SER A 13 2.33 -9.64 -4.34
C SER A 13 1.93 -10.98 -3.74
N ALA A 14 2.33 -11.23 -2.49
CA ALA A 14 1.91 -12.40 -1.75
C ALA A 14 0.38 -12.48 -1.60
N LEU A 15 -0.29 -11.32 -1.59
CA LEU A 15 -1.75 -11.24 -1.48
C LEU A 15 -2.45 -11.95 -2.64
N PHE A 16 -1.86 -11.91 -3.83
CA PHE A 16 -2.44 -12.51 -5.04
C PHE A 16 -1.74 -13.81 -5.46
N ALA A 17 -0.90 -14.37 -4.61
CA ALA A 17 -0.21 -15.63 -4.93
C ALA A 17 -1.22 -16.75 -5.18
N GLY A 18 -1.07 -17.44 -6.30
CA GLY A 18 -1.96 -18.53 -6.68
C GLY A 18 -3.29 -18.12 -7.28
N ILE A 19 -3.55 -16.80 -7.40
CA ILE A 19 -4.78 -16.30 -8.00
C ILE A 19 -4.55 -16.08 -9.50
N ASN A 20 -5.47 -16.54 -10.33
CA ASN A 20 -5.33 -16.42 -11.79
C ASN A 20 -5.64 -15.00 -12.26
N ASP A 21 -5.18 -14.66 -13.48
CA ASP A 21 -5.31 -13.35 -14.06
C ASP A 21 -6.76 -12.87 -14.18
N ASN A 22 -7.66 -13.77 -14.54
CA ASN A 22 -9.08 -13.41 -14.69
C ASN A 22 -9.71 -12.99 -13.37
N ASP A 23 -9.35 -13.62 -12.27
CA ASP A 23 -9.87 -13.28 -10.95
C ASP A 23 -9.31 -11.94 -10.48
N ILE A 24 -8.04 -11.65 -10.77
CA ILE A 24 -7.44 -10.35 -10.46
C ILE A 24 -8.13 -9.25 -11.28
N GLU A 25 -8.34 -9.48 -12.57
CA GLU A 25 -9.06 -8.54 -13.44
C GLU A 25 -10.48 -8.28 -12.94
N SER A 26 -11.17 -9.32 -12.46
CA SER A 26 -12.51 -9.20 -11.90
C SER A 26 -12.52 -8.31 -10.66
N CYS A 27 -11.52 -8.43 -9.78
CA CYS A 27 -11.39 -7.56 -8.60
C CYS A 27 -11.24 -6.10 -9.00
N LEU A 28 -10.46 -5.81 -10.04
CA LEU A 28 -10.26 -4.45 -10.53
C LEU A 28 -11.54 -3.89 -11.14
N LYS A 29 -12.24 -4.69 -11.94
CA LYS A 29 -13.48 -4.26 -12.61
C LYS A 29 -14.63 -4.06 -11.64
N SER A 30 -14.73 -4.89 -10.61
CA SER A 30 -15.80 -4.79 -9.61
C SER A 30 -15.60 -3.65 -8.61
N GLY A 31 -14.38 -3.08 -8.55
CA GLY A 31 -14.04 -2.05 -7.58
C GLY A 31 -13.64 -2.60 -6.22
N GLU A 32 -13.52 -3.90 -6.05
CA GLU A 32 -12.99 -4.51 -4.83
C GLU A 32 -11.51 -4.15 -4.64
N ALA A 33 -10.79 -4.01 -5.77
CA ALA A 33 -9.42 -3.48 -5.78
C ALA A 33 -9.41 -2.19 -6.58
N LYS A 34 -8.75 -1.17 -6.06
CA LYS A 34 -8.66 0.14 -6.69
C LYS A 34 -7.20 0.56 -6.80
N ILE A 35 -6.88 1.25 -7.87
CA ILE A 35 -5.56 1.81 -8.07
C ILE A 35 -5.65 3.30 -7.78
N VAL A 36 -4.83 3.76 -6.85
CA VAL A 36 -4.81 5.17 -6.44
C VAL A 36 -3.43 5.73 -6.70
N PRO A 37 -3.30 6.73 -7.58
CA PRO A 37 -2.02 7.39 -7.80
C PRO A 37 -1.75 8.42 -6.71
N TYR A 38 -0.46 8.58 -6.36
CA TYR A 38 -0.01 9.59 -5.41
C TYR A 38 1.16 10.35 -5.99
N ASP A 39 1.18 11.65 -5.78
CA ASP A 39 2.31 12.49 -6.16
C ASP A 39 3.42 12.35 -5.13
N LYS A 40 4.63 12.74 -5.54
CA LYS A 40 5.77 12.74 -4.62
C LYS A 40 5.45 13.56 -3.37
N ASP A 41 5.84 13.03 -2.21
CA ASP A 41 5.64 13.61 -0.88
C ASP A 41 4.19 13.64 -0.39
N GLU A 42 3.26 13.14 -1.17
CA GLU A 42 1.86 13.05 -0.74
C GLU A 42 1.70 11.99 0.35
N ILE A 43 0.87 12.27 1.36
CA ILE A 43 0.62 11.36 2.47
C ILE A 43 -0.46 10.36 2.06
N ILE A 44 -0.17 9.06 2.24
CA ILE A 44 -1.10 7.98 1.90
C ILE A 44 -2.03 7.68 3.07
N PHE A 45 -1.48 7.59 4.27
CA PHE A 45 -2.27 7.52 5.49
C PHE A 45 -1.52 8.22 6.61
N HIS A 46 -2.26 8.65 7.64
CA HIS A 46 -1.70 9.35 8.78
C HIS A 46 -1.63 8.45 10.01
N GLU A 47 -0.73 8.77 10.92
CA GLU A 47 -0.70 8.14 12.24
C GLU A 47 -2.05 8.36 12.92
N GLY A 48 -2.60 7.32 13.51
CA GLY A 48 -3.89 7.38 14.17
C GLY A 48 -5.11 7.08 13.29
N ASP A 49 -4.92 7.03 11.98
CA ASP A 49 -6.01 6.63 11.07
C ASP A 49 -6.36 5.16 11.26
N ASP A 50 -7.62 4.83 11.04
CA ASP A 50 -8.06 3.44 11.04
C ASP A 50 -7.68 2.76 9.73
N PRO A 51 -7.01 1.59 9.77
CA PRO A 51 -6.70 0.86 8.54
C PRO A 51 -7.98 0.28 7.97
N LYS A 52 -8.33 0.71 6.76
CA LYS A 52 -9.55 0.27 6.08
C LYS A 52 -9.29 -0.69 4.94
N ASN A 53 -8.06 -0.72 4.43
CA ASN A 53 -7.70 -1.51 3.25
C ASN A 53 -6.32 -2.09 3.41
N ILE A 54 -6.08 -3.20 2.72
CA ILE A 54 -4.73 -3.73 2.54
C ILE A 54 -4.12 -3.00 1.35
N LEU A 55 -2.90 -2.50 1.52
CA LEU A 55 -2.23 -1.67 0.53
C LEU A 55 -1.10 -2.43 -0.13
N VAL A 56 -1.04 -2.35 -1.46
CA VAL A 56 -0.02 -3.02 -2.29
C VAL A 56 0.69 -1.96 -3.13
N LEU A 57 2.01 -1.97 -3.10
CA LEU A 57 2.81 -1.07 -3.93
C LEU A 57 2.86 -1.59 -5.36
N ILE A 58 2.39 -0.79 -6.31
CA ILE A 58 2.46 -1.12 -7.73
C ILE A 58 3.74 -0.54 -8.35
N GLU A 59 4.04 0.72 -8.03
CA GLU A 59 5.12 1.44 -8.68
C GLU A 59 5.63 2.55 -7.78
N GLY A 60 6.93 2.84 -7.83
CA GLY A 60 7.54 3.90 -7.05
C GLY A 60 8.08 3.43 -5.70
N SER A 61 8.10 4.32 -4.73
CA SER A 61 8.56 4.01 -3.39
C SER A 61 7.68 4.69 -2.35
N ILE A 62 7.64 4.09 -1.15
CA ILE A 62 6.85 4.58 -0.03
C ILE A 62 7.71 4.53 1.23
N SER A 63 7.71 5.62 1.98
CA SER A 63 8.39 5.70 3.28
C SER A 63 7.38 5.61 4.40
N ILE A 64 7.66 4.78 5.39
CA ILE A 64 6.88 4.69 6.62
C ILE A 64 7.62 5.50 7.68
N CYS A 65 6.98 6.51 8.22
CA CYS A 65 7.62 7.56 9.00
C CYS A 65 6.90 7.87 10.31
N SER A 66 7.65 8.45 11.24
CA SER A 66 7.12 9.08 12.44
C SER A 66 7.80 10.42 12.63
N ASP A 67 7.07 11.42 13.12
CA ASP A 67 7.62 12.71 13.45
C ASP A 67 7.83 12.82 14.96
N PHE A 68 8.99 13.32 15.36
CA PHE A 68 9.28 13.61 16.75
C PHE A 68 8.79 15.02 17.13
N SER A 69 8.59 15.24 18.42
CA SER A 69 8.16 16.54 18.93
C SER A 69 9.11 17.69 18.61
N ASN A 70 10.38 17.38 18.32
CA ASN A 70 11.38 18.39 17.94
C ASN A 70 11.38 18.71 16.44
N GLY A 71 10.39 18.20 15.68
CA GLY A 71 10.27 18.43 14.26
C GLY A 71 11.09 17.50 13.37
N LYS A 72 11.88 16.62 13.95
CA LYS A 72 12.66 15.64 13.16
C LYS A 72 11.79 14.46 12.75
N ARG A 73 12.06 13.94 11.55
CA ARG A 73 11.37 12.78 11.02
C ARG A 73 12.23 11.54 11.17
N SER A 74 11.61 10.45 11.59
CA SER A 74 12.24 9.13 11.62
C SER A 74 11.60 8.26 10.55
N ILE A 75 12.43 7.62 9.72
CA ILE A 75 11.98 6.68 8.71
C ILE A 75 12.13 5.28 9.27
N ALA A 76 10.99 4.59 9.48
CA ALA A 76 10.97 3.24 10.01
C ALA A 76 11.21 2.19 8.92
N ALA A 77 10.73 2.43 7.71
CA ALA A 77 10.86 1.50 6.60
C ALA A 77 10.68 2.22 5.27
N VAL A 78 11.28 1.66 4.21
CA VAL A 78 11.07 2.12 2.84
C VAL A 78 10.69 0.91 2.00
N PHE A 79 9.60 1.02 1.27
CA PHE A 79 9.14 -0.01 0.34
C PHE A 79 9.35 0.48 -1.08
N SER A 80 10.02 -0.30 -1.91
CA SER A 80 10.33 0.06 -3.29
C SER A 80 10.15 -1.07 -4.28
N GLN A 81 9.77 -2.25 -3.84
CA GLN A 81 9.56 -3.40 -4.73
C GLN A 81 8.09 -3.52 -5.09
N THR A 82 7.83 -3.69 -6.39
CA THR A 82 6.49 -3.94 -6.89
C THR A 82 5.89 -5.18 -6.24
N GLY A 83 4.67 -5.04 -5.75
CA GLY A 83 3.95 -6.13 -5.11
C GLY A 83 4.09 -6.19 -3.60
N GLU A 84 4.98 -5.38 -3.01
CA GLU A 84 5.11 -5.37 -1.55
C GLU A 84 3.84 -4.86 -0.88
N LEU A 85 3.46 -5.53 0.20
CA LEU A 85 2.39 -5.08 1.08
C LEU A 85 2.96 -4.07 2.06
N PHE A 86 2.23 -2.99 2.30
CA PHE A 86 2.63 -1.99 3.27
C PHE A 86 1.43 -1.50 4.08
N GLY A 87 1.64 -0.55 4.97
CA GLY A 87 0.56 0.03 5.76
C GLY A 87 0.17 -0.83 6.94
N GLU A 88 1.14 -1.51 7.52
CA GLU A 88 0.91 -2.27 8.75
C GLU A 88 -0.25 -3.26 8.60
N VAL A 89 -0.10 -4.21 7.68
CA VAL A 89 -1.12 -5.25 7.42
C VAL A 89 -1.57 -5.90 8.73
N PHE A 90 -0.65 -6.10 9.67
CA PHE A 90 -0.97 -6.66 10.98
C PHE A 90 -1.97 -5.77 11.74
N SER A 91 -1.81 -4.45 11.68
CA SER A 91 -2.72 -3.51 12.30
C SER A 91 -4.11 -3.58 11.68
N PHE A 92 -4.19 -3.73 10.35
CA PHE A 92 -5.46 -3.93 9.66
C PHE A 92 -6.17 -5.19 10.17
N LEU A 93 -5.44 -6.32 10.27
CA LEU A 93 -6.01 -7.58 10.71
C LEU A 93 -6.43 -7.56 12.19
N LYS A 94 -5.76 -6.79 13.02
CA LYS A 94 -6.07 -6.65 14.45
C LYS A 94 -6.99 -5.48 14.76
N ASN A 95 -7.46 -4.77 13.73
CA ASN A 95 -8.32 -3.58 13.89
C ASN A 95 -7.68 -2.52 14.80
N LYS A 96 -6.39 -2.31 14.64
CA LYS A 96 -5.63 -1.28 15.37
C LYS A 96 -5.36 -0.08 14.49
N LYS A 97 -5.25 1.09 15.08
CA LYS A 97 -4.90 2.31 14.36
C LYS A 97 -3.45 2.28 13.89
N TYR A 98 -3.15 3.01 12.83
CA TYR A 98 -1.80 3.14 12.31
C TYR A 98 -0.90 3.83 13.34
N GLU A 99 0.28 3.27 13.55
CA GLU A 99 1.29 3.82 14.46
C GLU A 99 2.25 4.79 13.75
N HIS A 100 2.22 4.81 12.41
CA HIS A 100 3.10 5.61 11.57
C HIS A 100 2.28 6.24 10.46
N TYR A 101 2.88 7.19 9.72
CA TYR A 101 2.29 7.67 8.48
C TYR A 101 3.09 7.15 7.29
N ALA A 102 2.44 7.07 6.11
CA ALA A 102 3.07 6.65 4.87
C ALA A 102 3.11 7.83 3.90
N GLN A 103 4.26 8.03 3.30
CA GLN A 103 4.49 9.12 2.35
C GLN A 103 5.04 8.57 1.04
N ALA A 104 4.44 9.01 -0.05
CA ALA A 104 4.85 8.60 -1.38
C ALA A 104 6.21 9.22 -1.80
#